data_586ba3f22315fc346b9884ffbc30c547
#
_entry.id   586ba3f22315fc346b9884ffbc30c547
#
_cell.length_a   1.000
_cell.length_b   1.000
_cell.length_c   1.000
_cell.angle_alpha   90.00
_cell.angle_beta   90.00
_cell.angle_gamma   90.00
#
_symmetry.space_group_name_H-M   'P 1'
#
loop_
_entity.id
_entity.type
_entity.pdbx_description
1 polymer ?
#
loop_
_entity_poly.entity_id
_entity_poly.type
_entity_poly.pdbx_seq_one_letter_code
_entity_poly.pdbx_strand_id
1 'polypeptide(L)'
;MIKFFKYFSFLFIISAVLFGQLGKKNIQESIEQRAKDYENIAKSIWGWAELGYQEEKSSALLKKTLSNEGFSIKSGVAEIPTAFVAEYGSGKPIIGILAEFDALPGISQEVATERKPILGQAGGHACGHHLFGTASTAAAIAVKNYLNKSKKKGTVRLYGTPAEEGGSGKVYMVRAGLFDDVDIVLDWHASDRNAANPGTSMANRSAKFRFHGYSAHAAGAPEKGRSALDGVEAMNNMVNLLREHIPDGSRIHYVITRGGNAPNVVPDYAEVFYYVRDFNVDILEDIWLRVIKTAEGAALGTGTRLEYEIIHGNRPVLANDVAQKIMYNNLTAIGGINYDRKEKKFAKEIYKTLRSPSLGLESASEVQPYKFSKGKGSTDVGDVSWMVPTARLRMATWVPGTSAHTWQAVSAGGMSIGMKGMVNAAKVIAGTAFDLYNDPETIKNAKKELIERRGPTFNYYSLLGEREPPLDYRK
;
A
#
# COMPACT_ATOMS: atom_id res chain seq x y z
N MET A 1 -47.76 25.40 -24.48
CA MET A 1 -46.29 25.30 -24.76
C MET A 1 -45.46 24.90 -23.54
N ILE A 2 -45.73 25.38 -22.33
CA ILE A 2 -44.90 25.11 -21.13
C ILE A 2 -44.96 23.66 -20.61
N LYS A 3 -46.07 22.91 -20.80
CA LYS A 3 -46.20 21.50 -20.39
C LYS A 3 -45.40 20.54 -21.27
N PHE A 4 -45.25 20.83 -22.56
CA PHE A 4 -44.45 19.99 -23.50
C PHE A 4 -42.95 20.05 -23.22
N PHE A 5 -42.41 21.19 -22.78
CA PHE A 5 -41.00 21.35 -22.49
C PHE A 5 -40.58 20.58 -21.21
N LYS A 6 -41.45 20.46 -20.19
CA LYS A 6 -41.18 19.67 -18.99
C LYS A 6 -41.11 18.16 -19.26
N TYR A 7 -41.94 17.62 -20.14
CA TYR A 7 -41.90 16.20 -20.49
C TYR A 7 -40.69 15.85 -21.36
N PHE A 8 -40.25 16.74 -22.23
CA PHE A 8 -39.09 16.54 -23.08
C PHE A 8 -37.79 16.57 -22.26
N SER A 9 -37.65 17.48 -21.29
CA SER A 9 -36.51 17.52 -20.35
C SER A 9 -36.47 16.30 -19.48
N PHE A 10 -37.61 15.79 -19.00
CA PHE A 10 -37.67 14.60 -18.14
C PHE A 10 -37.29 13.32 -18.89
N LEU A 11 -37.73 13.17 -20.13
CA LEU A 11 -37.33 12.04 -21.01
C LEU A 11 -35.83 12.08 -21.36
N PHE A 12 -35.27 13.27 -21.57
CA PHE A 12 -33.84 13.42 -21.87
C PHE A 12 -32.95 13.07 -20.64
N ILE A 13 -33.38 13.44 -19.46
CA ILE A 13 -32.70 13.08 -18.20
C ILE A 13 -32.76 11.58 -17.94
N ILE A 14 -33.91 10.94 -18.12
CA ILE A 14 -34.06 9.48 -17.95
C ILE A 14 -33.22 8.71 -18.97
N SER A 15 -33.18 9.15 -20.23
CA SER A 15 -32.33 8.49 -21.24
C SER A 15 -30.84 8.66 -20.94
N ALA A 16 -30.37 9.82 -20.50
CA ALA A 16 -28.97 10.05 -20.15
C ALA A 16 -28.53 9.19 -18.95
N VAL A 17 -29.37 9.05 -17.93
CA VAL A 17 -29.12 8.18 -16.76
C VAL A 17 -29.07 6.70 -17.16
N LEU A 18 -29.99 6.24 -18.01
CA LEU A 18 -30.01 4.86 -18.53
C LEU A 18 -28.78 4.55 -19.38
N PHE A 19 -28.36 5.47 -20.27
CA PHE A 19 -27.13 5.32 -21.07
C PHE A 19 -25.88 5.31 -20.20
N GLY A 20 -25.80 6.12 -19.13
CA GLY A 20 -24.73 6.13 -18.16
C GLY A 20 -24.63 4.79 -17.40
N GLN A 21 -25.74 4.28 -16.90
CA GLN A 21 -25.78 2.99 -16.20
C GLN A 21 -25.37 1.81 -17.10
N LEU A 22 -25.84 1.81 -18.37
CA LEU A 22 -25.47 0.78 -19.34
C LEU A 22 -23.96 0.83 -19.66
N GLY A 23 -23.38 2.02 -19.78
CA GLY A 23 -21.95 2.20 -20.00
C GLY A 23 -21.11 1.65 -18.85
N LYS A 24 -21.47 1.92 -17.60
CA LYS A 24 -20.80 1.40 -16.41
C LYS A 24 -20.91 -0.13 -16.33
N LYS A 25 -22.09 -0.69 -16.56
CA LYS A 25 -22.32 -2.13 -16.57
C LYS A 25 -21.43 -2.84 -17.59
N ASN A 26 -21.34 -2.30 -18.82
CA ASN A 26 -20.49 -2.86 -19.88
C ASN A 26 -19.01 -2.92 -19.49
N ILE A 27 -18.50 -1.89 -18.77
CA ILE A 27 -17.12 -1.87 -18.25
C ILE A 27 -16.91 -3.00 -17.25
N GLN A 28 -17.84 -3.18 -16.31
CA GLN A 28 -17.78 -4.21 -15.28
C GLN A 28 -17.89 -5.61 -15.87
N GLU A 29 -18.78 -5.83 -16.86
CA GLU A 29 -18.93 -7.09 -17.56
C GLU A 29 -17.68 -7.46 -18.38
N SER A 30 -16.99 -6.47 -18.97
CA SER A 30 -15.74 -6.72 -19.71
C SER A 30 -14.61 -7.26 -18.82
N ILE A 31 -14.59 -6.89 -17.55
CA ILE A 31 -13.65 -7.43 -16.55
C ILE A 31 -14.02 -8.88 -16.21
N GLU A 32 -15.32 -9.15 -16.00
CA GLU A 32 -15.82 -10.50 -15.70
C GLU A 32 -15.52 -11.49 -16.83
N GLN A 33 -15.73 -11.10 -18.09
CA GLN A 33 -15.45 -11.91 -19.27
C GLN A 33 -13.99 -12.36 -19.38
N ARG A 34 -13.06 -11.57 -18.81
CA ARG A 34 -11.62 -11.83 -18.81
C ARG A 34 -11.10 -12.28 -17.44
N ALA A 35 -11.98 -12.60 -16.50
CA ALA A 35 -11.60 -12.97 -15.12
C ALA A 35 -10.56 -14.09 -15.07
N LYS A 36 -10.66 -15.07 -16.00
CA LYS A 36 -9.72 -16.19 -16.08
C LYS A 36 -8.31 -15.77 -16.50
N ASP A 37 -8.20 -14.79 -17.40
CA ASP A 37 -6.90 -14.25 -17.81
C ASP A 37 -6.23 -13.53 -16.64
N TYR A 38 -6.99 -12.71 -15.92
CA TYR A 38 -6.51 -12.01 -14.74
C TYR A 38 -6.15 -12.96 -13.59
N GLU A 39 -6.93 -14.03 -13.38
CA GLU A 39 -6.60 -15.10 -12.44
C GLU A 39 -5.22 -15.73 -12.75
N ASN A 40 -4.92 -15.98 -14.03
CA ASN A 40 -3.63 -16.55 -14.45
C ASN A 40 -2.47 -15.57 -14.18
N ILE A 41 -2.66 -14.28 -14.41
CA ILE A 41 -1.67 -13.23 -14.09
C ILE A 41 -1.41 -13.21 -12.58
N ALA A 42 -2.47 -13.12 -11.76
CA ALA A 42 -2.35 -13.09 -10.32
C ALA A 42 -1.67 -14.35 -9.74
N LYS A 43 -1.99 -15.54 -10.27
CA LYS A 43 -1.34 -16.79 -9.87
C LYS A 43 0.13 -16.86 -10.25
N SER A 44 0.51 -16.29 -11.40
CA SER A 44 1.92 -16.22 -11.80
C SER A 44 2.71 -15.36 -10.81
N ILE A 45 2.22 -14.16 -10.49
CA ILE A 45 2.85 -13.25 -9.52
C ILE A 45 2.88 -13.90 -8.12
N TRP A 46 1.77 -14.52 -7.69
CA TRP A 46 1.69 -15.26 -6.42
C TRP A 46 2.74 -16.36 -6.33
N GLY A 47 2.94 -17.10 -7.43
CA GLY A 47 3.92 -18.20 -7.48
C GLY A 47 5.37 -17.73 -7.48
N TRP A 48 5.68 -16.57 -8.07
CA TRP A 48 7.03 -16.00 -8.04
C TRP A 48 7.36 -15.37 -6.69
N ALA A 49 6.41 -14.72 -6.05
CA ALA A 49 6.54 -14.08 -4.73
C ALA A 49 7.84 -13.28 -4.58
N GLU A 50 8.13 -12.44 -5.57
CA GLU A 50 9.33 -11.62 -5.64
C GLU A 50 9.31 -10.52 -4.58
N LEU A 51 10.43 -10.31 -3.90
CA LEU A 51 10.56 -9.32 -2.84
C LEU A 51 10.75 -7.91 -3.41
N GLY A 52 10.49 -6.92 -2.57
CA GLY A 52 10.57 -5.51 -2.97
C GLY A 52 11.90 -5.13 -3.64
N TYR A 53 11.81 -4.38 -4.74
CA TYR A 53 12.84 -4.01 -5.72
C TYR A 53 13.43 -5.17 -6.53
N GLN A 54 12.96 -6.40 -6.32
CA GLN A 54 13.38 -7.59 -7.08
C GLN A 54 12.22 -8.19 -7.89
N GLU A 55 11.13 -7.47 -8.07
CA GLU A 55 9.89 -7.88 -8.73
C GLU A 55 10.01 -7.85 -10.26
N GLU A 56 11.09 -8.41 -10.81
CA GLU A 56 11.40 -8.32 -12.23
C GLU A 56 10.37 -9.01 -13.12
N LYS A 57 9.99 -10.26 -12.78
CA LYS A 57 9.00 -11.04 -13.54
C LYS A 57 7.61 -10.45 -13.40
N SER A 58 7.23 -10.05 -12.19
CA SER A 58 5.94 -9.44 -11.88
C SER A 58 5.76 -8.13 -12.63
N SER A 59 6.73 -7.22 -12.55
CA SER A 59 6.75 -5.97 -13.29
C SER A 59 6.71 -6.21 -14.81
N ALA A 60 7.53 -7.14 -15.32
CA ALA A 60 7.57 -7.46 -16.76
C ALA A 60 6.23 -8.00 -17.26
N LEU A 61 5.55 -8.88 -16.50
CA LEU A 61 4.25 -9.43 -16.85
C LEU A 61 3.17 -8.34 -16.93
N LEU A 62 3.10 -7.46 -15.93
CA LEU A 62 2.12 -6.36 -15.91
C LEU A 62 2.39 -5.36 -17.04
N LYS A 63 3.66 -4.98 -17.29
CA LYS A 63 4.05 -4.12 -18.41
C LYS A 63 3.67 -4.73 -19.76
N LYS A 64 3.97 -6.02 -19.97
CA LYS A 64 3.62 -6.73 -21.18
C LYS A 64 2.12 -6.78 -21.40
N THR A 65 1.34 -7.05 -20.35
CA THR A 65 -0.12 -7.09 -20.41
C THR A 65 -0.69 -5.74 -20.85
N LEU A 66 -0.21 -4.64 -20.26
CA LEU A 66 -0.67 -3.28 -20.58
C LEU A 66 -0.19 -2.83 -21.98
N SER A 67 1.04 -3.15 -22.36
CA SER A 67 1.57 -2.84 -23.71
C SER A 67 0.78 -3.54 -24.81
N ASN A 68 0.43 -4.81 -24.61
CA ASN A 68 -0.42 -5.56 -25.55
C ASN A 68 -1.82 -4.96 -25.70
N GLU A 69 -2.28 -4.22 -24.71
CA GLU A 69 -3.54 -3.47 -24.71
C GLU A 69 -3.38 -2.04 -25.26
N GLY A 70 -2.19 -1.66 -25.71
CA GLY A 70 -1.94 -0.37 -26.34
C GLY A 70 -1.61 0.77 -25.39
N PHE A 71 -1.22 0.49 -24.15
CA PHE A 71 -0.65 1.49 -23.24
C PHE A 71 0.78 1.84 -23.65
N SER A 72 1.14 3.12 -23.56
CA SER A 72 2.53 3.58 -23.57
C SER A 72 3.17 3.30 -22.23
N ILE A 73 4.34 2.66 -22.21
CA ILE A 73 5.03 2.24 -20.98
C ILE A 73 6.32 3.04 -20.78
N LYS A 74 6.45 3.72 -19.64
CA LYS A 74 7.70 4.32 -19.15
C LYS A 74 8.22 3.47 -17.99
N SER A 75 9.30 2.72 -18.21
CA SER A 75 9.92 1.82 -17.22
C SER A 75 11.09 2.47 -16.51
N GLY A 76 11.46 1.95 -15.32
CA GLY A 76 12.62 2.42 -14.54
C GLY A 76 12.42 3.83 -14.00
N VAL A 77 11.18 4.22 -13.71
CA VAL A 77 10.88 5.55 -13.18
C VAL A 77 11.36 5.69 -11.73
N ALA A 78 11.66 6.91 -11.32
CA ALA A 78 12.17 7.21 -9.96
C ALA A 78 13.42 6.38 -9.59
N GLU A 79 14.25 6.03 -10.57
CA GLU A 79 15.49 5.24 -10.41
C GLU A 79 15.26 3.82 -9.86
N ILE A 80 14.02 3.32 -9.98
CA ILE A 80 13.64 1.98 -9.55
C ILE A 80 13.38 1.11 -10.78
N PRO A 81 14.22 0.10 -11.09
CA PRO A 81 14.12 -0.70 -12.31
C PRO A 81 12.77 -1.41 -12.49
N THR A 82 12.13 -1.83 -11.40
CA THR A 82 10.85 -2.52 -11.41
C THR A 82 9.63 -1.58 -11.41
N ALA A 83 9.83 -0.27 -11.15
CA ALA A 83 8.77 0.73 -11.22
C ALA A 83 8.46 1.13 -12.68
N PHE A 84 7.20 1.40 -12.96
CA PHE A 84 6.78 1.85 -14.28
C PHE A 84 5.50 2.70 -14.24
N VAL A 85 5.30 3.47 -15.30
CA VAL A 85 4.06 4.18 -15.57
C VAL A 85 3.52 3.71 -16.92
N ALA A 86 2.26 3.28 -16.95
CA ALA A 86 1.53 2.90 -18.16
C ALA A 86 0.42 3.91 -18.42
N GLU A 87 0.41 4.52 -19.59
CA GLU A 87 -0.53 5.60 -19.92
C GLU A 87 -1.33 5.30 -21.18
N TYR A 88 -2.63 5.64 -21.15
CA TYR A 88 -3.50 5.60 -22.33
C TYR A 88 -4.47 6.78 -22.33
N GLY A 89 -4.74 7.32 -23.52
CA GLY A 89 -5.64 8.44 -23.74
C GLY A 89 -4.90 9.77 -23.84
N SER A 90 -5.61 10.86 -23.78
CA SER A 90 -5.02 12.21 -23.83
C SER A 90 -5.93 13.27 -23.21
N GLY A 91 -5.31 14.25 -22.58
CA GLY A 91 -6.00 15.39 -21.95
C GLY A 91 -6.53 15.05 -20.55
N LYS A 92 -7.25 16.02 -20.01
CA LYS A 92 -7.83 15.96 -18.65
C LYS A 92 -9.24 15.33 -18.66
N PRO A 93 -9.67 14.69 -17.55
CA PRO A 93 -8.87 14.45 -16.34
C PRO A 93 -7.85 13.32 -16.52
N ILE A 94 -6.74 13.38 -15.75
CA ILE A 94 -5.79 12.28 -15.62
C ILE A 94 -6.14 11.52 -14.35
N ILE A 95 -6.60 10.28 -14.50
CA ILE A 95 -6.92 9.40 -13.37
C ILE A 95 -5.80 8.38 -13.19
N GLY A 96 -5.12 8.45 -12.03
CA GLY A 96 -4.09 7.50 -11.62
C GLY A 96 -4.70 6.27 -10.97
N ILE A 97 -4.13 5.09 -11.23
CA ILE A 97 -4.47 3.83 -10.57
C ILE A 97 -3.16 3.25 -10.04
N LEU A 98 -3.07 2.98 -8.73
CA LEU A 98 -1.88 2.37 -8.13
C LEU A 98 -1.91 0.86 -8.32
N ALA A 99 -0.72 0.25 -8.41
CA ALA A 99 -0.56 -1.20 -8.60
C ALA A 99 0.70 -1.69 -7.86
N GLU A 100 0.51 -2.35 -6.71
CA GLU A 100 1.55 -3.01 -5.94
C GLU A 100 1.69 -4.46 -6.38
N PHE A 101 2.90 -5.05 -6.26
CA PHE A 101 3.17 -6.43 -6.68
C PHE A 101 4.35 -7.10 -5.95
N ASP A 102 4.88 -6.50 -4.89
CA ASP A 102 5.92 -7.07 -4.04
C ASP A 102 5.38 -8.08 -3.03
N ALA A 103 6.22 -9.04 -2.63
CA ALA A 103 5.94 -10.06 -1.62
C ALA A 103 6.70 -9.79 -0.31
N LEU A 104 6.23 -10.40 0.77
CA LEU A 104 6.88 -10.39 2.08
C LEU A 104 7.87 -11.54 2.23
N PRO A 105 9.05 -11.32 2.85
CA PRO A 105 10.02 -12.39 3.08
C PRO A 105 9.55 -13.40 4.14
N GLY A 106 10.03 -14.63 4.04
CA GLY A 106 9.90 -15.66 5.08
C GLY A 106 8.50 -16.24 5.29
N ILE A 107 7.53 -15.91 4.45
CA ILE A 107 6.12 -16.29 4.65
C ILE A 107 5.53 -17.06 3.46
N SER A 108 6.34 -17.87 2.76
CA SER A 108 5.83 -18.75 1.71
C SER A 108 4.77 -19.71 2.24
N GLN A 109 3.77 -20.07 1.41
CA GLN A 109 2.64 -20.89 1.82
C GLN A 109 1.93 -21.49 0.61
N GLU A 110 1.60 -22.77 0.65
CA GLU A 110 0.69 -23.40 -0.31
C GLU A 110 -0.77 -22.96 -0.09
N VAL A 111 -1.64 -23.21 -1.06
CA VAL A 111 -3.09 -23.08 -0.89
C VAL A 111 -3.57 -24.26 -0.05
N ALA A 112 -3.53 -24.11 1.27
CA ALA A 112 -3.89 -25.14 2.25
C ALA A 112 -4.58 -24.53 3.46
N THR A 113 -5.30 -25.35 4.22
CA THR A 113 -5.98 -24.92 5.47
C THR A 113 -5.10 -25.07 6.72
N GLU A 114 -3.83 -25.37 6.52
CA GLU A 114 -2.80 -25.54 7.53
C GLU A 114 -1.52 -24.82 7.11
N ARG A 115 -0.61 -24.57 8.04
CA ARG A 115 0.69 -23.99 7.72
C ARG A 115 1.53 -24.98 6.92
N LYS A 116 1.79 -24.65 5.65
CA LYS A 116 2.52 -25.50 4.70
C LYS A 116 3.44 -24.65 3.82
N PRO A 117 4.66 -24.33 4.29
CA PRO A 117 5.61 -23.52 3.54
C PRO A 117 6.03 -24.19 2.23
N ILE A 118 6.22 -23.39 1.18
CA ILE A 118 6.78 -23.86 -0.08
C ILE A 118 8.32 -23.86 0.05
N LEU A 119 8.93 -25.02 -0.09
CA LEU A 119 10.38 -25.19 0.00
C LEU A 119 11.08 -24.42 -1.12
N GLY A 120 12.14 -23.69 -0.76
CA GLY A 120 12.94 -22.90 -1.72
C GLY A 120 12.30 -21.57 -2.14
N GLN A 121 11.10 -21.22 -1.70
CA GLN A 121 10.47 -19.93 -1.95
C GLN A 121 10.74 -18.98 -0.80
N ALA A 122 11.45 -17.87 -1.09
CA ALA A 122 11.87 -16.89 -0.10
C ALA A 122 10.73 -16.00 0.43
N GLY A 123 9.70 -15.74 -0.39
CA GLY A 123 8.61 -14.82 -0.11
C GLY A 123 7.23 -15.44 -0.19
N GLY A 124 6.22 -14.64 0.22
CA GLY A 124 4.80 -14.96 0.06
C GLY A 124 3.94 -13.70 0.07
N HIS A 125 2.87 -13.69 -0.73
CA HIS A 125 1.96 -12.54 -0.85
C HIS A 125 0.97 -12.45 0.32
N ALA A 126 1.50 -12.23 1.53
CA ALA A 126 0.70 -12.12 2.74
C ALA A 126 -0.01 -10.77 2.91
N CYS A 127 0.26 -9.81 2.01
CA CYS A 127 -0.46 -8.55 1.88
C CYS A 127 -1.36 -8.50 0.63
N GLY A 128 -1.31 -9.55 -0.23
CA GLY A 128 -2.18 -9.69 -1.39
C GLY A 128 -1.80 -8.83 -2.59
N HIS A 129 -0.57 -8.34 -2.69
CA HIS A 129 -0.13 -7.46 -3.76
C HIS A 129 -0.17 -8.10 -5.16
N HIS A 130 -0.08 -9.44 -5.28
CA HIS A 130 -0.33 -10.15 -6.53
C HIS A 130 -1.75 -9.92 -7.08
N LEU A 131 -2.75 -9.81 -6.18
CA LEU A 131 -4.12 -9.44 -6.53
C LEU A 131 -4.22 -7.95 -6.82
N PHE A 132 -3.50 -7.12 -6.05
CA PHE A 132 -3.52 -5.68 -6.17
C PHE A 132 -3.06 -5.24 -7.56
N GLY A 133 -1.86 -5.58 -7.98
CA GLY A 133 -1.33 -5.23 -9.29
C GLY A 133 -2.20 -5.73 -10.44
N THR A 134 -2.74 -6.94 -10.29
CA THR A 134 -3.60 -7.56 -11.32
C THR A 134 -4.96 -6.87 -11.45
N ALA A 135 -5.66 -6.60 -10.34
CA ALA A 135 -6.96 -5.91 -10.40
C ALA A 135 -6.83 -4.48 -10.93
N SER A 136 -5.77 -3.77 -10.52
CA SER A 136 -5.47 -2.44 -11.04
C SER A 136 -5.22 -2.46 -12.55
N THR A 137 -4.49 -3.45 -13.04
CA THR A 137 -4.26 -3.68 -14.47
C THR A 137 -5.58 -3.97 -15.20
N ALA A 138 -6.43 -4.83 -14.65
CA ALA A 138 -7.74 -5.14 -15.23
C ALA A 138 -8.64 -3.91 -15.29
N ALA A 139 -8.67 -3.11 -14.23
CA ALA A 139 -9.41 -1.86 -14.17
C ALA A 139 -8.92 -0.84 -15.21
N ALA A 140 -7.60 -0.64 -15.31
CA ALA A 140 -7.00 0.28 -16.29
C ALA A 140 -7.35 -0.11 -17.74
N ILE A 141 -7.28 -1.41 -18.06
CA ILE A 141 -7.67 -1.94 -19.39
C ILE A 141 -9.16 -1.68 -19.67
N ALA A 142 -10.04 -1.93 -18.70
CA ALA A 142 -11.47 -1.68 -18.89
C ALA A 142 -11.79 -0.19 -19.07
N VAL A 143 -11.12 0.69 -18.32
CA VAL A 143 -11.22 2.15 -18.47
C VAL A 143 -10.70 2.61 -19.84
N LYS A 144 -9.54 2.10 -20.27
CA LYS A 144 -9.00 2.36 -21.63
C LYS A 144 -10.01 1.98 -22.71
N ASN A 145 -10.64 0.81 -22.61
CA ASN A 145 -11.66 0.37 -23.57
C ASN A 145 -12.87 1.31 -23.59
N TYR A 146 -13.28 1.81 -22.41
CA TYR A 146 -14.33 2.83 -22.31
C TYR A 146 -13.94 4.14 -23.00
N LEU A 147 -12.77 4.70 -22.72
CA LEU A 147 -12.28 5.94 -23.32
C LEU A 147 -12.21 5.81 -24.85
N ASN A 148 -11.69 4.69 -25.35
CA ASN A 148 -11.60 4.41 -26.78
C ASN A 148 -12.98 4.33 -27.45
N LYS A 149 -13.93 3.59 -26.85
CA LYS A 149 -15.29 3.39 -27.41
C LYS A 149 -16.11 4.68 -27.37
N SER A 150 -16.04 5.41 -26.25
CA SER A 150 -16.82 6.64 -26.06
C SER A 150 -16.21 7.87 -26.74
N LYS A 151 -14.96 7.78 -27.23
CA LYS A 151 -14.17 8.92 -27.75
C LYS A 151 -14.05 10.08 -26.76
N LYS A 152 -14.19 9.78 -25.46
CA LYS A 152 -14.12 10.78 -24.40
C LYS A 152 -12.67 11.21 -24.19
N LYS A 153 -12.45 12.51 -24.02
CA LYS A 153 -11.14 13.04 -23.61
C LYS A 153 -10.86 12.63 -22.17
N GLY A 154 -9.62 12.31 -21.88
CA GLY A 154 -9.12 11.92 -20.57
C GLY A 154 -7.98 10.93 -20.70
N THR A 155 -7.23 10.79 -19.62
CA THR A 155 -6.06 9.91 -19.55
C THR A 155 -6.21 8.95 -18.36
N VAL A 156 -6.06 7.66 -18.59
CA VAL A 156 -5.86 6.66 -17.54
C VAL A 156 -4.37 6.35 -17.43
N ARG A 157 -3.84 6.43 -16.20
CA ARG A 157 -2.43 6.20 -15.92
C ARG A 157 -2.31 5.17 -14.80
N LEU A 158 -1.75 4.00 -15.10
CA LEU A 158 -1.43 3.01 -14.08
C LEU A 158 0.01 3.18 -13.63
N TYR A 159 0.21 3.21 -12.32
CA TYR A 159 1.50 3.28 -11.67
C TYR A 159 1.86 1.91 -11.10
N GLY A 160 2.84 1.24 -11.69
CA GLY A 160 3.45 0.04 -11.10
C GLY A 160 4.38 0.47 -9.98
N THR A 161 3.95 0.21 -8.76
CA THR A 161 4.57 0.74 -7.53
C THR A 161 5.19 -0.40 -6.72
N PRO A 162 6.48 -0.74 -6.96
CA PRO A 162 7.19 -1.80 -6.26
C PRO A 162 7.52 -1.44 -4.81
N ALA A 163 7.89 -2.45 -4.03
CA ALA A 163 8.53 -2.34 -2.72
C ALA A 163 7.72 -1.52 -1.68
N GLU A 164 6.39 -1.71 -1.61
CA GLU A 164 5.56 -1.12 -0.55
C GLU A 164 6.02 -1.63 0.82
N GLU A 165 6.38 -2.91 0.92
CA GLU A 165 6.79 -3.60 2.15
C GLU A 165 8.19 -3.17 2.64
N GLY A 166 8.29 -1.90 3.03
CA GLY A 166 9.48 -1.31 3.66
C GLY A 166 10.50 -0.69 2.70
N GLY A 167 10.24 -0.69 1.39
CA GLY A 167 11.10 -0.02 0.39
C GLY A 167 10.66 1.41 0.06
N SER A 168 9.41 1.80 0.36
CA SER A 168 8.87 3.14 0.11
C SER A 168 8.84 3.54 -1.37
N GLY A 169 8.54 2.61 -2.28
CA GLY A 169 8.60 2.86 -3.73
C GLY A 169 7.79 4.07 -4.18
N LYS A 170 6.57 4.26 -3.63
CA LYS A 170 5.71 5.40 -3.97
C LYS A 170 6.26 6.74 -3.47
N VAL A 171 7.00 6.75 -2.35
CA VAL A 171 7.64 7.97 -1.84
C VAL A 171 8.67 8.48 -2.84
N TYR A 172 9.49 7.59 -3.42
CA TYR A 172 10.44 7.95 -4.49
C TYR A 172 9.72 8.44 -5.75
N MET A 173 8.60 7.79 -6.12
CA MET A 173 7.81 8.21 -7.28
C MET A 173 7.16 9.59 -7.08
N VAL A 174 6.70 9.92 -5.87
CA VAL A 174 6.22 11.27 -5.52
C VAL A 174 7.36 12.28 -5.58
N ARG A 175 8.52 11.96 -4.98
CA ARG A 175 9.71 12.81 -5.02
C ARG A 175 10.19 13.10 -6.45
N ALA A 176 10.01 12.15 -7.36
CA ALA A 176 10.32 12.30 -8.78
C ALA A 176 9.25 13.08 -9.58
N GLY A 177 8.21 13.63 -8.93
CA GLY A 177 7.17 14.44 -9.57
C GLY A 177 6.18 13.67 -10.44
N LEU A 178 6.12 12.33 -10.32
CA LEU A 178 5.29 11.51 -11.21
C LEU A 178 3.78 11.70 -11.01
N PHE A 179 3.37 12.38 -9.95
CA PHE A 179 1.97 12.65 -9.62
C PHE A 179 1.55 14.11 -9.77
N ASP A 180 2.45 15.02 -10.19
CA ASP A 180 2.21 16.47 -10.17
C ASP A 180 1.07 16.92 -11.11
N ASP A 181 0.88 16.22 -12.23
CA ASP A 181 -0.16 16.52 -13.22
C ASP A 181 -1.43 15.68 -13.06
N VAL A 182 -1.47 14.73 -12.10
CA VAL A 182 -2.59 13.83 -11.86
C VAL A 182 -3.75 14.54 -11.17
N ASP A 183 -4.98 14.24 -11.60
CA ASP A 183 -6.16 14.91 -11.08
C ASP A 183 -6.78 14.17 -9.87
N ILE A 184 -6.72 12.85 -9.87
CA ILE A 184 -7.21 11.98 -8.79
C ILE A 184 -6.56 10.60 -8.91
N VAL A 185 -6.35 9.93 -7.77
CA VAL A 185 -5.78 8.58 -7.69
C VAL A 185 -6.78 7.60 -7.08
N LEU A 186 -6.85 6.41 -7.66
CA LEU A 186 -7.61 5.28 -7.17
C LEU A 186 -6.63 4.22 -6.65
N ASP A 187 -6.85 3.81 -5.41
CA ASP A 187 -6.08 2.82 -4.68
C ASP A 187 -7.00 1.71 -4.17
N TRP A 188 -6.48 0.51 -4.01
CA TRP A 188 -7.19 -0.55 -3.34
C TRP A 188 -6.24 -1.47 -2.58
N HIS A 189 -6.75 -2.27 -1.68
CA HIS A 189 -5.93 -3.22 -0.95
C HIS A 189 -6.71 -4.51 -0.65
N ALA A 190 -6.04 -5.65 -0.78
CA ALA A 190 -6.51 -6.94 -0.30
C ALA A 190 -6.83 -6.87 1.21
N SER A 191 -7.91 -7.51 1.64
CA SER A 191 -8.38 -7.40 3.02
C SER A 191 -9.22 -8.60 3.43
N ASP A 192 -9.61 -8.59 4.69
CA ASP A 192 -10.59 -9.50 5.30
C ASP A 192 -12.04 -8.98 5.21
N ARG A 193 -12.27 -7.82 4.57
CA ARG A 193 -13.56 -7.11 4.52
C ARG A 193 -13.70 -6.26 3.27
N ASN A 194 -14.95 -5.88 2.94
CA ASN A 194 -15.25 -4.95 1.87
C ASN A 194 -15.57 -3.58 2.48
N ALA A 195 -14.72 -2.59 2.27
CA ALA A 195 -14.86 -1.25 2.82
C ALA A 195 -14.24 -0.19 1.90
N ALA A 196 -14.88 0.95 1.79
CA ALA A 196 -14.32 2.14 1.14
C ALA A 196 -14.55 3.34 2.07
N ASN A 197 -13.86 3.31 3.20
CA ASN A 197 -14.03 4.28 4.28
C ASN A 197 -13.00 5.39 4.19
N PRO A 198 -13.37 6.65 4.46
CA PRO A 198 -12.38 7.68 4.70
C PRO A 198 -11.55 7.30 5.92
N GLY A 199 -10.27 7.59 5.88
CA GLY A 199 -9.42 7.22 7.00
C GLY A 199 -7.99 7.71 6.87
N THR A 200 -7.23 7.49 7.94
CA THR A 200 -5.80 7.79 7.98
C THR A 200 -5.00 6.55 8.38
N SER A 201 -3.72 6.58 8.13
CA SER A 201 -2.71 5.64 8.62
C SER A 201 -1.70 6.38 9.49
N MET A 202 -0.78 5.68 10.13
CA MET A 202 0.34 6.34 10.81
C MET A 202 1.42 6.74 9.80
N ALA A 203 1.99 7.94 9.97
CA ALA A 203 3.31 8.23 9.44
C ALA A 203 4.34 7.31 10.09
N ASN A 204 5.41 7.03 9.38
CA ASN A 204 6.50 6.22 9.87
C ASN A 204 7.85 6.81 9.44
N ARG A 205 8.83 6.75 10.33
CA ARG A 205 10.24 7.00 10.02
C ARG A 205 11.09 5.96 10.73
N SER A 206 12.03 5.37 10.00
CA SER A 206 12.87 4.31 10.55
C SER A 206 14.32 4.48 10.14
N ALA A 207 15.23 4.08 11.03
CA ALA A 207 16.66 4.07 10.75
C ALA A 207 17.37 2.94 11.47
N LYS A 208 18.49 2.55 10.91
CA LYS A 208 19.51 1.74 11.56
C LYS A 208 20.52 2.68 12.20
N PHE A 209 20.72 2.52 13.51
CA PHE A 209 21.74 3.22 14.28
C PHE A 209 22.87 2.24 14.52
N ARG A 210 24.08 2.62 14.10
CA ARG A 210 25.29 1.82 14.13
C ARG A 210 26.30 2.47 15.07
N PHE A 211 26.73 1.70 16.05
CA PHE A 211 27.75 2.13 16.99
C PHE A 211 29.07 1.42 16.63
N HIS A 212 30.15 2.17 16.65
CA HIS A 212 31.51 1.70 16.41
C HIS A 212 32.38 1.97 17.62
N GLY A 213 32.95 0.93 18.16
CA GLY A 213 33.81 0.95 19.33
C GLY A 213 35.18 0.39 19.06
N TYR A 214 35.79 -0.19 20.09
CA TYR A 214 37.11 -0.85 20.05
C TYR A 214 37.06 -2.21 20.70
N SER A 215 37.49 -3.26 19.99
CA SER A 215 37.58 -4.59 20.59
C SER A 215 38.73 -4.69 21.62
N ALA A 216 38.50 -5.48 22.66
CA ALA A 216 39.50 -5.87 23.65
C ALA A 216 39.13 -7.22 24.25
N HIS A 217 40.05 -7.85 24.95
CA HIS A 217 39.75 -9.03 25.74
C HIS A 217 38.94 -8.62 26.98
N ALA A 218 37.67 -9.02 27.03
CA ALA A 218 36.72 -8.52 28.04
C ALA A 218 37.14 -8.75 29.52
N ALA A 219 37.91 -9.80 29.81
CA ALA A 219 38.44 -10.07 31.13
C ALA A 219 39.90 -9.63 31.30
N GLY A 220 40.72 -9.70 30.23
CA GLY A 220 42.15 -9.47 30.33
C GLY A 220 42.60 -8.01 30.19
N ALA A 221 41.84 -7.19 29.47
CA ALA A 221 42.17 -5.79 29.22
C ALA A 221 40.91 -4.98 28.87
N PRO A 222 39.85 -5.00 29.71
CA PRO A 222 38.57 -4.33 29.38
C PRO A 222 38.73 -2.82 29.22
N GLU A 223 39.68 -2.19 29.92
CA GLU A 223 39.95 -0.75 29.83
C GLU A 223 40.42 -0.27 28.46
N LYS A 224 40.90 -1.18 27.60
CA LYS A 224 41.32 -0.90 26.21
C LYS A 224 40.16 -0.97 25.23
N GLY A 225 39.00 -1.52 25.63
CA GLY A 225 37.81 -1.63 24.80
C GLY A 225 36.87 -0.44 24.97
N ARG A 226 36.01 -0.28 23.95
CA ARG A 226 34.77 0.53 24.01
C ARG A 226 33.69 -0.30 23.35
N SER A 227 32.72 -0.75 24.12
CA SER A 227 31.68 -1.65 23.65
C SER A 227 30.66 -0.88 22.82
N ALA A 228 30.54 -1.22 21.53
CA ALA A 228 29.50 -0.73 20.68
C ALA A 228 28.10 -1.21 21.15
N LEU A 229 28.02 -2.38 21.76
CA LEU A 229 26.78 -2.88 22.35
C LEU A 229 26.31 -2.00 23.52
N ASP A 230 27.25 -1.49 24.39
CA ASP A 230 26.88 -0.55 25.43
C ASP A 230 26.28 0.74 24.88
N GLY A 231 26.76 1.20 23.71
CA GLY A 231 26.15 2.32 22.99
C GLY A 231 24.70 2.03 22.59
N VAL A 232 24.41 0.84 22.06
CA VAL A 232 23.05 0.40 21.72
C VAL A 232 22.18 0.28 22.97
N GLU A 233 22.69 -0.33 24.04
CA GLU A 233 21.92 -0.49 25.28
C GLU A 233 21.63 0.85 25.95
N ALA A 234 22.61 1.77 26.01
CA ALA A 234 22.43 3.13 26.53
C ALA A 234 21.35 3.89 25.73
N MET A 235 21.40 3.85 24.37
CA MET A 235 20.36 4.42 23.52
C MET A 235 18.99 3.81 23.84
N ASN A 236 18.88 2.49 23.91
CA ASN A 236 17.61 1.80 24.17
C ASN A 236 17.04 2.18 25.55
N ASN A 237 17.87 2.30 26.58
CA ASN A 237 17.47 2.75 27.91
C ASN A 237 16.91 4.19 27.85
N MET A 238 17.64 5.14 27.23
CA MET A 238 17.17 6.52 27.08
C MET A 238 15.87 6.62 26.26
N VAL A 239 15.72 5.83 25.19
CA VAL A 239 14.47 5.78 24.42
C VAL A 239 13.32 5.18 25.24
N ASN A 240 13.57 4.20 26.11
CA ASN A 240 12.54 3.67 27.00
C ASN A 240 12.05 4.73 28.00
N LEU A 241 12.93 5.60 28.52
CA LEU A 241 12.55 6.78 29.32
C LEU A 241 11.78 7.81 28.49
N LEU A 242 12.21 8.04 27.24
CA LEU A 242 11.53 8.95 26.32
C LEU A 242 10.07 8.54 26.06
N ARG A 243 9.73 7.23 26.04
CA ARG A 243 8.36 6.73 25.81
C ARG A 243 7.34 7.24 26.82
N GLU A 244 7.75 7.58 28.05
CA GLU A 244 6.87 8.17 29.08
C GLU A 244 6.46 9.62 28.73
N HIS A 245 7.13 10.25 27.76
CA HIS A 245 7.00 11.66 27.45
C HIS A 245 6.67 11.92 25.97
N ILE A 246 5.91 11.01 25.35
CA ILE A 246 5.37 11.14 24.00
C ILE A 246 3.85 10.96 24.02
N PRO A 247 3.10 11.49 23.03
CA PRO A 247 1.64 11.31 22.96
C PRO A 247 1.23 9.83 22.90
N ASP A 248 0.08 9.50 23.47
CA ASP A 248 -0.48 8.13 23.54
C ASP A 248 -0.63 7.47 22.15
N GLY A 249 -0.85 8.28 21.12
CA GLY A 249 -0.96 7.84 19.73
C GLY A 249 0.34 7.36 19.12
N SER A 250 1.47 7.84 19.63
CA SER A 250 2.81 7.55 19.09
C SER A 250 3.29 6.14 19.41
N ARG A 251 4.21 5.62 18.60
CA ARG A 251 4.86 4.32 18.85
C ARG A 251 6.34 4.40 18.50
N ILE A 252 7.18 3.80 19.35
CA ILE A 252 8.59 3.56 19.08
C ILE A 252 8.85 2.07 19.24
N HIS A 253 9.40 1.44 18.21
CA HIS A 253 9.77 0.02 18.21
C HIS A 253 11.24 -0.10 17.84
N TYR A 254 11.92 -1.12 18.35
CA TYR A 254 13.28 -1.44 17.91
C TYR A 254 13.59 -2.93 18.00
N VAL A 255 14.62 -3.31 17.27
CA VAL A 255 15.25 -4.61 17.36
C VAL A 255 16.78 -4.43 17.26
N ILE A 256 17.55 -5.10 18.11
CA ILE A 256 19.00 -5.18 17.97
C ILE A 256 19.29 -6.19 16.87
N THR A 257 19.90 -5.73 15.78
CA THR A 257 20.22 -6.56 14.60
C THR A 257 21.65 -7.11 14.66
N ARG A 258 22.54 -6.45 15.39
CA ARG A 258 23.92 -6.87 15.68
C ARG A 258 24.29 -6.45 17.10
N GLY A 259 24.82 -7.38 17.91
CA GLY A 259 25.18 -7.13 19.31
C GLY A 259 26.52 -7.76 19.73
N GLY A 260 27.36 -8.17 18.79
CA GLY A 260 28.60 -8.90 19.04
C GLY A 260 28.48 -10.39 18.76
N ASN A 261 29.58 -11.14 18.91
CA ASN A 261 29.69 -12.56 18.57
C ASN A 261 30.06 -13.47 19.75
N ALA A 262 30.84 -12.98 20.71
CA ALA A 262 31.29 -13.77 21.83
C ALA A 262 31.46 -12.90 23.09
N PRO A 263 31.06 -13.38 24.29
CA PRO A 263 31.04 -12.55 25.50
C PRO A 263 32.44 -12.19 26.07
N ASN A 264 33.49 -12.90 25.63
CA ASN A 264 34.88 -12.61 26.02
C ASN A 264 35.60 -11.62 25.09
N VAL A 265 34.88 -11.08 24.08
CA VAL A 265 35.37 -10.05 23.16
C VAL A 265 34.48 -8.83 23.27
N VAL A 266 35.03 -7.67 23.64
CA VAL A 266 34.31 -6.40 23.65
C VAL A 266 33.85 -6.09 22.19
N PRO A 267 32.53 -5.93 21.92
CA PRO A 267 32.03 -5.68 20.56
C PRO A 267 32.48 -4.32 20.05
N ASP A 268 33.15 -4.29 18.91
CA ASP A 268 33.55 -3.06 18.20
C ASP A 268 32.50 -2.55 17.21
N TYR A 269 31.44 -3.34 16.95
CA TYR A 269 30.30 -2.98 16.12
C TYR A 269 29.01 -3.52 16.70
N ALA A 270 27.99 -2.65 16.76
CA ALA A 270 26.61 -3.04 17.09
C ALA A 270 25.63 -2.20 16.29
N GLU A 271 24.47 -2.77 15.97
CA GLU A 271 23.41 -2.11 15.21
C GLU A 271 22.06 -2.35 15.86
N VAL A 272 21.26 -1.28 15.94
CA VAL A 272 19.85 -1.33 16.35
C VAL A 272 18.98 -0.66 15.29
N PHE A 273 17.84 -1.28 14.96
CA PHE A 273 16.90 -0.79 13.96
C PHE A 273 15.66 -0.26 14.66
N TYR A 274 15.35 1.02 14.47
CA TYR A 274 14.23 1.75 15.07
C TYR A 274 13.14 2.09 14.08
N TYR A 275 11.89 2.05 14.56
CA TYR A 275 10.70 2.64 13.93
C TYR A 275 10.06 3.65 14.88
N VAL A 276 9.76 4.86 14.38
CA VAL A 276 8.97 5.89 15.07
C VAL A 276 7.71 6.14 14.26
N ARG A 277 6.55 6.15 14.90
CA ARG A 277 5.26 6.31 14.24
C ARG A 277 4.37 7.27 15.00
N ASP A 278 3.64 8.12 14.24
CA ASP A 278 2.54 8.95 14.74
C ASP A 278 1.54 9.24 13.63
N PHE A 279 0.31 9.65 13.98
CA PHE A 279 -0.69 10.11 13.01
C PHE A 279 -0.42 11.52 12.48
N ASN A 280 0.41 12.31 13.17
CA ASN A 280 0.82 13.65 12.81
C ASN A 280 2.32 13.67 12.50
N VAL A 281 2.68 14.27 11.35
CA VAL A 281 4.08 14.35 10.91
C VAL A 281 4.92 15.22 11.83
N ASP A 282 4.39 16.35 12.30
CA ASP A 282 5.14 17.28 13.17
C ASP A 282 5.48 16.62 14.53
N ILE A 283 4.53 15.86 15.08
CA ILE A 283 4.76 15.06 16.30
C ILE A 283 5.80 13.96 16.04
N LEU A 284 5.68 13.27 14.91
CA LEU A 284 6.66 12.25 14.53
C LEU A 284 8.06 12.84 14.42
N GLU A 285 8.21 14.03 13.82
CA GLU A 285 9.51 14.68 13.64
C GLU A 285 10.10 15.15 14.96
N ASP A 286 9.29 15.70 15.88
CA ASP A 286 9.77 16.03 17.24
C ASP A 286 10.31 14.80 17.95
N ILE A 287 9.54 13.70 17.96
CA ILE A 287 9.97 12.44 18.56
C ILE A 287 11.24 11.91 17.88
N TRP A 288 11.31 12.01 16.55
CA TRP A 288 12.45 11.55 15.76
C TRP A 288 13.74 12.29 16.14
N LEU A 289 13.69 13.61 16.25
CA LEU A 289 14.83 14.42 16.69
C LEU A 289 15.29 14.04 18.11
N ARG A 290 14.35 13.73 19.00
CA ARG A 290 14.67 13.27 20.37
C ARG A 290 15.31 11.89 20.35
N VAL A 291 14.87 10.97 19.48
CA VAL A 291 15.50 9.65 19.29
C VAL A 291 16.94 9.81 18.78
N ILE A 292 17.20 10.72 17.83
CA ILE A 292 18.57 11.03 17.37
C ILE A 292 19.44 11.52 18.56
N LYS A 293 18.93 12.45 19.37
CA LYS A 293 19.65 12.96 20.53
C LYS A 293 19.98 11.87 21.57
N THR A 294 19.10 10.87 21.74
CA THR A 294 19.43 9.72 22.62
C THR A 294 20.58 8.88 22.05
N ALA A 295 20.64 8.70 20.71
CA ALA A 295 21.74 8.00 20.07
C ALA A 295 23.07 8.75 20.20
N GLU A 296 23.05 10.07 19.98
CA GLU A 296 24.21 10.96 20.17
C GLU A 296 24.72 10.95 21.62
N GLY A 297 23.81 11.08 22.58
CA GLY A 297 24.14 11.01 24.02
C GLY A 297 24.69 9.66 24.42
N ALA A 298 24.15 8.56 23.88
CA ALA A 298 24.66 7.21 24.10
C ALA A 298 26.09 7.04 23.57
N ALA A 299 26.35 7.50 22.36
CA ALA A 299 27.69 7.44 21.77
C ALA A 299 28.71 8.23 22.56
N LEU A 300 28.35 9.47 22.99
CA LEU A 300 29.18 10.32 23.81
C LEU A 300 29.51 9.65 25.17
N GLY A 301 28.50 9.12 25.85
CA GLY A 301 28.65 8.52 27.18
C GLY A 301 29.44 7.20 27.18
N THR A 302 29.36 6.43 26.09
CA THR A 302 30.06 5.14 25.95
C THR A 302 31.43 5.25 25.25
N GLY A 303 31.77 6.46 24.74
CA GLY A 303 33.01 6.68 24.01
C GLY A 303 33.05 5.94 22.66
N THR A 304 31.89 5.75 22.02
CA THR A 304 31.74 5.11 20.72
C THR A 304 31.43 6.16 19.63
N ARG A 305 31.59 5.79 18.36
CA ARG A 305 31.21 6.63 17.21
C ARG A 305 29.84 6.17 16.70
N LEU A 306 28.93 7.13 16.52
CA LEU A 306 27.60 6.91 15.96
C LEU A 306 27.60 7.16 14.45
N GLU A 307 26.89 6.30 13.74
CA GLU A 307 26.43 6.48 12.36
C GLU A 307 24.96 6.04 12.29
N TYR A 308 24.11 6.72 11.52
CA TYR A 308 22.76 6.22 11.26
C TYR A 308 22.34 6.42 9.81
N GLU A 309 21.45 5.53 9.35
CA GLU A 309 20.90 5.53 8.00
C GLU A 309 19.37 5.43 8.07
N ILE A 310 18.68 6.43 7.49
CA ILE A 310 17.23 6.36 7.34
C ILE A 310 16.89 5.26 6.35
N ILE A 311 16.04 4.31 6.74
CA ILE A 311 15.69 3.15 5.92
C ILE A 311 14.34 3.34 5.23
N HIS A 312 13.34 3.83 5.98
CA HIS A 312 11.98 3.98 5.49
C HIS A 312 11.37 5.27 6.08
N GLY A 313 10.49 5.90 5.31
CA GLY A 313 9.78 7.09 5.75
C GLY A 313 8.59 7.37 4.84
N ASN A 314 7.39 7.48 5.44
CA ASN A 314 6.18 7.82 4.72
C ASN A 314 5.24 8.69 5.56
N ARG A 315 4.47 9.53 4.90
CA ARG A 315 3.41 10.34 5.50
C ARG A 315 2.19 9.50 5.88
N PRO A 316 1.32 9.97 6.79
CA PRO A 316 0.04 9.32 7.03
C PRO A 316 -0.86 9.51 5.81
N VAL A 317 -1.79 8.61 5.58
CA VAL A 317 -2.82 8.81 4.55
C VAL A 317 -3.65 10.04 4.90
N LEU A 318 -3.79 10.96 3.96
CA LEU A 318 -4.68 12.11 4.03
C LEU A 318 -6.02 11.73 3.40
N ALA A 319 -7.07 11.62 4.21
CA ALA A 319 -8.39 11.26 3.74
C ALA A 319 -8.97 12.31 2.79
N ASN A 320 -9.73 11.87 1.79
CA ASN A 320 -10.52 12.73 0.90
C ASN A 320 -11.94 12.16 0.80
N ASP A 321 -12.89 12.78 1.48
CA ASP A 321 -14.26 12.27 1.59
C ASP A 321 -15.01 12.32 0.26
N VAL A 322 -14.78 13.37 -0.52
CA VAL A 322 -15.41 13.54 -1.85
C VAL A 322 -15.04 12.37 -2.77
N ALA A 323 -13.73 12.10 -2.90
CA ALA A 323 -13.24 10.98 -3.70
C ALA A 323 -13.70 9.62 -3.11
N GLN A 324 -13.65 9.49 -1.80
CA GLN A 324 -13.97 8.25 -1.09
C GLN A 324 -15.44 7.86 -1.24
N LYS A 325 -16.36 8.82 -1.23
CA LYS A 325 -17.80 8.59 -1.37
C LYS A 325 -18.18 7.94 -2.69
N ILE A 326 -17.51 8.33 -3.78
CA ILE A 326 -17.74 7.70 -5.10
C ILE A 326 -17.28 6.25 -5.08
N MET A 327 -16.10 5.98 -4.53
CA MET A 327 -15.59 4.61 -4.37
C MET A 327 -16.55 3.75 -3.54
N TYR A 328 -17.06 4.29 -2.42
CA TYR A 328 -18.04 3.61 -1.57
C TYR A 328 -19.35 3.29 -2.30
N ASN A 329 -19.87 4.23 -3.10
CA ASN A 329 -21.08 4.01 -3.87
C ASN A 329 -20.90 2.87 -4.90
N ASN A 330 -19.74 2.81 -5.56
CA ASN A 330 -19.41 1.72 -6.48
C ASN A 330 -19.22 0.39 -5.76
N LEU A 331 -18.57 0.39 -4.60
CA LEU A 331 -18.45 -0.81 -3.77
C LEU A 331 -19.83 -1.32 -3.35
N THR A 332 -20.72 -0.44 -2.91
CA THR A 332 -22.10 -0.81 -2.51
C THR A 332 -22.88 -1.42 -3.67
N ALA A 333 -22.69 -0.92 -4.88
CA ALA A 333 -23.35 -1.44 -6.09
C ALA A 333 -22.82 -2.82 -6.52
N ILE A 334 -21.52 -3.08 -6.34
CA ILE A 334 -20.88 -4.38 -6.66
C ILE A 334 -21.11 -5.40 -5.55
N GLY A 335 -21.04 -4.97 -4.28
CA GLY A 335 -21.12 -5.83 -3.12
C GLY A 335 -19.83 -6.62 -2.83
N GLY A 336 -19.90 -7.50 -1.84
CA GLY A 336 -18.83 -8.41 -1.49
C GLY A 336 -18.83 -9.69 -2.34
N ILE A 337 -18.17 -10.74 -1.83
CA ILE A 337 -18.03 -12.02 -2.53
C ILE A 337 -18.89 -13.10 -1.87
N ASN A 338 -19.55 -13.92 -2.68
CA ASN A 338 -20.31 -15.07 -2.23
C ASN A 338 -19.47 -16.36 -2.38
N TYR A 339 -19.30 -17.08 -1.28
CA TYR A 339 -18.58 -18.35 -1.26
C TYR A 339 -19.44 -19.49 -1.81
N ASP A 340 -18.89 -20.26 -2.72
CA ASP A 340 -19.45 -21.55 -3.11
C ASP A 340 -19.25 -22.63 -2.01
N ARG A 341 -19.68 -23.87 -2.27
CA ARG A 341 -19.57 -24.96 -1.30
C ARG A 341 -18.12 -25.30 -0.93
N LYS A 342 -17.21 -25.25 -1.90
CA LYS A 342 -15.77 -25.55 -1.72
C LYS A 342 -15.09 -24.43 -0.93
N GLU A 343 -15.38 -23.20 -1.27
CA GLU A 343 -14.87 -22.00 -0.60
C GLU A 343 -15.38 -21.90 0.85
N LYS A 344 -16.66 -22.20 1.09
CA LYS A 344 -17.22 -22.26 2.46
C LYS A 344 -16.52 -23.30 3.32
N LYS A 345 -16.18 -24.47 2.74
CA LYS A 345 -15.43 -25.50 3.47
C LYS A 345 -14.02 -25.01 3.81
N PHE A 346 -13.30 -24.45 2.84
CA PHE A 346 -11.97 -23.89 3.03
C PHE A 346 -12.00 -22.76 4.06
N ALA A 347 -12.91 -21.80 3.91
CA ALA A 347 -13.03 -20.66 4.82
C ALA A 347 -13.31 -21.08 6.27
N LYS A 348 -14.16 -22.10 6.49
CA LYS A 348 -14.42 -22.65 7.83
C LYS A 348 -13.16 -23.24 8.48
N GLU A 349 -12.33 -23.96 7.71
CA GLU A 349 -11.09 -24.53 8.24
C GLU A 349 -10.04 -23.43 8.55
N ILE A 350 -9.85 -22.46 7.64
CA ILE A 350 -9.01 -21.30 7.92
C ILE A 350 -9.49 -20.54 9.16
N TYR A 351 -10.80 -20.29 9.28
CA TYR A 351 -11.38 -19.54 10.39
C TYR A 351 -11.07 -20.15 11.77
N LYS A 352 -11.02 -21.50 11.86
CA LYS A 352 -10.62 -22.20 13.10
C LYS A 352 -9.18 -21.91 13.53
N THR A 353 -8.33 -21.49 12.60
CA THR A 353 -6.91 -21.18 12.88
C THR A 353 -6.67 -19.73 13.28
N LEU A 354 -7.70 -18.86 13.16
CA LEU A 354 -7.58 -17.44 13.46
C LEU A 354 -7.63 -17.19 14.97
N ARG A 355 -6.84 -16.22 15.45
CA ARG A 355 -6.86 -15.78 16.84
C ARG A 355 -7.88 -14.63 17.00
N SER A 356 -8.95 -14.87 17.74
CA SER A 356 -9.97 -13.87 18.08
C SER A 356 -10.44 -13.05 16.85
N PRO A 357 -10.97 -13.69 15.80
CA PRO A 357 -11.43 -12.99 14.60
C PRO A 357 -12.56 -12.00 14.97
N SER A 358 -12.45 -10.77 14.45
CA SER A 358 -13.42 -9.69 14.73
C SER A 358 -14.61 -9.69 13.78
N LEU A 359 -14.61 -10.55 12.74
CA LEU A 359 -15.65 -10.64 11.72
C LEU A 359 -16.10 -12.08 11.54
N GLY A 360 -17.40 -12.31 11.39
CA GLY A 360 -17.94 -13.61 10.99
C GLY A 360 -17.74 -13.88 9.48
N LEU A 361 -17.90 -15.13 9.07
CA LEU A 361 -17.71 -15.57 7.68
C LEU A 361 -18.65 -14.89 6.67
N GLU A 362 -19.83 -14.49 7.13
CA GLU A 362 -20.84 -13.76 6.35
C GLU A 362 -20.36 -12.39 5.87
N SER A 363 -19.43 -11.77 6.61
CA SER A 363 -18.86 -10.47 6.26
C SER A 363 -18.14 -10.45 4.92
N ALA A 364 -17.81 -11.62 4.34
CA ALA A 364 -17.26 -11.71 2.98
C ALA A 364 -18.23 -11.15 1.92
N SER A 365 -19.54 -11.27 2.13
CA SER A 365 -20.58 -10.75 1.22
C SER A 365 -21.09 -9.36 1.59
N GLU A 366 -20.77 -8.85 2.78
CA GLU A 366 -21.25 -7.58 3.30
C GLU A 366 -20.32 -6.42 2.96
N VAL A 367 -20.89 -5.24 2.73
CA VAL A 367 -20.15 -3.97 2.65
C VAL A 367 -20.18 -3.30 4.02
N GLN A 368 -19.00 -2.94 4.55
CA GLN A 368 -18.91 -2.27 5.85
C GLN A 368 -19.48 -0.86 5.78
N PRO A 369 -20.14 -0.39 6.86
CA PRO A 369 -20.71 0.95 6.93
C PRO A 369 -19.67 2.05 6.65
N TYR A 370 -20.09 3.11 5.95
CA TYR A 370 -19.25 4.28 5.69
C TYR A 370 -19.00 5.05 6.98
N LYS A 371 -17.77 5.00 7.48
CA LYS A 371 -17.33 5.72 8.68
C LYS A 371 -15.84 6.01 8.65
N PHE A 372 -15.42 7.11 9.28
CA PHE A 372 -13.99 7.41 9.40
C PHE A 372 -13.24 6.32 10.18
N SER A 373 -12.07 5.91 9.69
CA SER A 373 -11.23 4.90 10.32
C SER A 373 -9.80 5.39 10.57
N LYS A 374 -9.23 5.02 11.73
CA LYS A 374 -7.81 5.23 12.03
C LYS A 374 -7.07 3.90 11.94
N GLY A 375 -6.36 3.69 10.84
CA GLY A 375 -5.47 2.54 10.67
C GLY A 375 -4.18 2.73 11.45
N LYS A 376 -3.76 1.72 12.21
CA LYS A 376 -2.48 1.76 12.95
C LYS A 376 -1.28 1.27 12.13
N GLY A 377 -1.51 0.75 10.94
CA GLY A 377 -0.46 0.45 9.97
C GLY A 377 0.06 1.72 9.28
N SER A 378 1.11 1.56 8.50
CA SER A 378 1.66 2.61 7.62
C SER A 378 1.61 2.11 6.18
N THR A 379 1.57 3.02 5.22
CA THR A 379 1.68 2.72 3.79
C THR A 379 2.24 3.93 3.07
N ASP A 380 3.04 3.71 2.04
CA ASP A 380 3.61 4.78 1.21
C ASP A 380 2.58 5.43 0.26
N VAL A 381 1.35 4.90 0.17
CA VAL A 381 0.18 5.60 -0.41
C VAL A 381 -0.09 6.92 0.34
N GLY A 382 0.34 7.02 1.60
CA GLY A 382 0.31 8.26 2.37
C GLY A 382 0.86 9.42 1.56
N ASP A 383 2.08 9.33 1.08
CA ASP A 383 2.76 10.41 0.34
C ASP A 383 2.00 10.82 -0.93
N VAL A 384 1.47 9.86 -1.68
CA VAL A 384 0.60 10.13 -2.84
C VAL A 384 -0.63 10.93 -2.43
N SER A 385 -1.27 10.57 -1.31
CA SER A 385 -2.52 11.20 -0.84
C SER A 385 -2.35 12.67 -0.41
N TRP A 386 -1.13 13.10 -0.08
CA TRP A 386 -0.82 14.51 0.20
C TRP A 386 -0.61 15.33 -1.08
N MET A 387 -0.34 14.66 -2.20
CA MET A 387 -0.14 15.34 -3.50
C MET A 387 -1.42 15.37 -4.32
N VAL A 388 -2.20 14.27 -4.31
CA VAL A 388 -3.35 14.06 -5.17
C VAL A 388 -4.53 13.52 -4.36
N PRO A 389 -5.79 13.98 -4.59
CA PRO A 389 -6.95 13.35 -3.98
C PRO A 389 -6.94 11.84 -4.24
N THR A 390 -7.02 11.04 -3.19
CA THR A 390 -6.89 9.57 -3.29
C THR A 390 -8.10 8.88 -2.69
N ALA A 391 -8.80 8.06 -3.48
CA ALA A 391 -9.86 7.17 -3.01
C ALA A 391 -9.29 5.77 -2.79
N ARG A 392 -9.65 5.14 -1.67
CA ARG A 392 -9.10 3.84 -1.25
C ARG A 392 -10.20 2.81 -1.04
N LEU A 393 -9.96 1.60 -1.55
CA LEU A 393 -10.84 0.45 -1.41
C LEU A 393 -10.13 -0.66 -0.61
N ARG A 394 -10.86 -1.34 0.26
CA ARG A 394 -10.52 -2.65 0.80
C ARG A 394 -11.52 -3.67 0.28
N MET A 395 -11.03 -4.77 -0.28
CA MET A 395 -11.88 -5.84 -0.77
C MET A 395 -11.55 -7.16 -0.07
N ALA A 396 -12.57 -7.89 0.33
CA ALA A 396 -12.42 -9.22 0.93
C ALA A 396 -11.77 -10.18 -0.10
N THR A 397 -10.51 -10.48 0.12
CA THR A 397 -9.70 -11.45 -0.64
C THR A 397 -9.18 -12.55 0.27
N TRP A 398 -9.37 -12.37 1.56
CA TRP A 398 -9.05 -13.33 2.61
C TRP A 398 -10.32 -13.73 3.35
N VAL A 399 -10.24 -14.81 4.10
CA VAL A 399 -11.32 -15.22 5.00
C VAL A 399 -11.52 -14.11 6.05
N PRO A 400 -12.77 -13.68 6.32
CA PRO A 400 -13.06 -12.64 7.31
C PRO A 400 -12.38 -12.88 8.66
N GLY A 401 -11.79 -11.83 9.22
CA GLY A 401 -11.00 -11.91 10.45
C GLY A 401 -9.53 -12.29 10.27
N THR A 402 -9.07 -12.61 9.05
CA THR A 402 -7.66 -12.87 8.76
C THR A 402 -6.85 -11.59 8.83
N SER A 403 -5.76 -11.59 9.60
CA SER A 403 -4.80 -10.50 9.62
C SER A 403 -3.88 -10.55 8.40
N ALA A 404 -3.48 -9.38 7.89
CA ALA A 404 -2.36 -9.28 6.95
C ALA A 404 -1.08 -9.87 7.56
N HIS A 405 -0.08 -10.19 6.71
CA HIS A 405 1.21 -10.75 7.10
C HIS A 405 1.11 -12.11 7.82
N THR A 406 0.11 -12.91 7.43
CA THR A 406 -0.10 -14.27 7.95
C THR A 406 -0.13 -15.31 6.82
N TRP A 407 0.18 -16.55 7.14
CA TRP A 407 0.10 -17.65 6.18
C TRP A 407 -1.34 -17.87 5.68
N GLN A 408 -2.34 -17.59 6.51
CA GLN A 408 -3.76 -17.66 6.13
C GLN A 408 -4.08 -16.66 5.00
N ALA A 409 -3.51 -15.46 5.05
CA ALA A 409 -3.66 -14.46 3.99
C ALA A 409 -3.03 -14.94 2.68
N VAL A 410 -1.82 -15.53 2.71
CA VAL A 410 -1.16 -16.11 1.53
C VAL A 410 -2.00 -17.21 0.93
N SER A 411 -2.48 -18.15 1.76
CA SER A 411 -3.28 -19.30 1.34
C SER A 411 -4.60 -18.88 0.70
N ALA A 412 -5.36 -17.99 1.35
CA ALA A 412 -6.64 -17.50 0.83
C ALA A 412 -6.46 -16.62 -0.43
N GLY A 413 -5.40 -15.83 -0.49
CA GLY A 413 -5.06 -15.01 -1.66
C GLY A 413 -4.74 -15.84 -2.90
N GLY A 414 -4.13 -17.01 -2.76
CA GLY A 414 -3.85 -17.94 -3.85
C GLY A 414 -5.08 -18.75 -4.31
N MET A 415 -6.16 -18.76 -3.53
CA MET A 415 -7.40 -19.48 -3.81
C MET A 415 -8.42 -18.65 -4.59
N SER A 416 -9.50 -19.28 -5.06
CA SER A 416 -10.62 -18.61 -5.75
C SER A 416 -11.28 -17.49 -4.92
N ILE A 417 -11.23 -17.53 -3.60
CA ILE A 417 -11.66 -16.45 -2.70
C ILE A 417 -10.91 -15.16 -3.04
N GLY A 418 -9.58 -15.22 -3.10
CA GLY A 418 -8.74 -14.07 -3.49
C GLY A 418 -9.06 -13.58 -4.90
N MET A 419 -9.22 -14.51 -5.85
CA MET A 419 -9.50 -14.17 -7.26
C MET A 419 -10.87 -13.50 -7.44
N LYS A 420 -11.92 -13.93 -6.74
CA LYS A 420 -13.24 -13.27 -6.74
C LYS A 420 -13.15 -11.84 -6.19
N GLY A 421 -12.46 -11.66 -5.05
CA GLY A 421 -12.23 -10.33 -4.48
C GLY A 421 -11.45 -9.42 -5.43
N MET A 422 -10.43 -9.93 -6.10
CA MET A 422 -9.65 -9.22 -7.12
C MET A 422 -10.52 -8.70 -8.27
N VAL A 423 -11.38 -9.55 -8.82
CA VAL A 423 -12.30 -9.19 -9.91
C VAL A 423 -13.29 -8.10 -9.45
N ASN A 424 -13.86 -8.24 -8.24
CA ASN A 424 -14.74 -7.22 -7.69
C ASN A 424 -14.01 -5.89 -7.43
N ALA A 425 -12.76 -5.92 -6.94
CA ALA A 425 -11.94 -4.72 -6.79
C ALA A 425 -11.73 -4.01 -8.12
N ALA A 426 -11.38 -4.74 -9.18
CA ALA A 426 -11.23 -4.19 -10.52
C ALA A 426 -12.51 -3.51 -11.02
N LYS A 427 -13.68 -4.13 -10.79
CA LYS A 427 -14.99 -3.56 -11.17
C LYS A 427 -15.31 -2.27 -10.41
N VAL A 428 -15.00 -2.23 -9.10
CA VAL A 428 -15.21 -1.03 -8.26
C VAL A 428 -14.32 0.11 -8.73
N ILE A 429 -13.03 -0.14 -8.98
CA ILE A 429 -12.07 0.85 -9.46
C ILE A 429 -12.49 1.38 -10.83
N ALA A 430 -12.81 0.49 -11.77
CA ALA A 430 -13.23 0.87 -13.13
C ALA A 430 -14.55 1.64 -13.13
N GLY A 431 -15.52 1.25 -12.28
CA GLY A 431 -16.78 1.96 -12.08
C GLY A 431 -16.57 3.35 -11.48
N THR A 432 -15.63 3.49 -10.54
CA THR A 432 -15.26 4.77 -9.94
C THR A 432 -14.59 5.68 -10.97
N ALA A 433 -13.67 5.17 -11.76
CA ALA A 433 -13.05 5.93 -12.85
C ALA A 433 -14.11 6.38 -13.90
N PHE A 434 -15.05 5.49 -14.25
CA PHE A 434 -16.16 5.84 -15.14
C PHE A 434 -16.95 7.04 -14.60
N ASP A 435 -17.34 7.03 -13.32
CA ASP A 435 -18.08 8.14 -12.72
C ASP A 435 -17.27 9.43 -12.77
N LEU A 436 -15.99 9.38 -12.42
CA LEU A 436 -15.09 10.53 -12.41
C LEU A 436 -14.88 11.13 -13.81
N TYR A 437 -14.80 10.31 -14.89
CA TYR A 437 -14.75 10.82 -16.25
C TYR A 437 -16.07 11.47 -16.68
N ASN A 438 -17.19 11.12 -16.06
CA ASN A 438 -18.51 11.66 -16.38
C ASN A 438 -18.94 12.82 -15.45
N ASP A 439 -18.22 13.03 -14.36
CA ASP A 439 -18.47 14.12 -13.39
C ASP A 439 -17.17 14.83 -13.01
N PRO A 440 -16.68 15.75 -13.86
CA PRO A 440 -15.46 16.51 -13.56
C PRO A 440 -15.60 17.48 -12.37
N GLU A 441 -16.83 17.86 -11.98
CA GLU A 441 -17.04 18.72 -10.81
C GLU A 441 -16.67 18.00 -9.50
N THR A 442 -16.90 16.70 -9.43
CA THR A 442 -16.42 15.89 -8.30
C THR A 442 -14.90 15.91 -8.16
N ILE A 443 -14.14 15.84 -9.26
CA ILE A 443 -12.66 15.93 -9.21
C ILE A 443 -12.24 17.30 -8.68
N LYS A 444 -12.90 18.37 -9.13
CA LYS A 444 -12.63 19.74 -8.65
C LYS A 444 -12.91 19.88 -7.15
N ASN A 445 -14.01 19.30 -6.66
CA ASN A 445 -14.37 19.31 -5.26
C ASN A 445 -13.39 18.48 -4.42
N ALA A 446 -12.93 17.33 -4.92
CA ALA A 446 -11.90 16.52 -4.26
C ALA A 446 -10.55 17.27 -4.15
N LYS A 447 -10.14 18.00 -5.19
CA LYS A 447 -8.96 18.86 -5.14
C LYS A 447 -9.09 20.00 -4.14
N LYS A 448 -10.26 20.62 -4.06
CA LYS A 448 -10.55 21.66 -3.07
C LYS A 448 -10.41 21.10 -1.65
N GLU A 449 -11.03 19.95 -1.37
CA GLU A 449 -10.92 19.28 -0.07
C GLU A 449 -9.46 18.92 0.28
N LEU A 450 -8.67 18.45 -0.69
CA LEU A 450 -7.25 18.17 -0.48
C LEU A 450 -6.50 19.41 0.00
N ILE A 451 -6.68 20.56 -0.67
CA ILE A 451 -6.03 21.82 -0.31
C ILE A 451 -6.47 22.28 1.09
N GLU A 452 -7.76 22.19 1.40
CA GLU A 452 -8.31 22.52 2.71
C GLU A 452 -7.70 21.66 3.83
N ARG A 453 -7.56 20.34 3.61
CA ARG A 453 -7.03 19.40 4.62
C ARG A 453 -5.52 19.49 4.83
N ARG A 454 -4.74 19.65 3.76
CA ARG A 454 -3.27 19.71 3.87
C ARG A 454 -2.74 21.11 4.16
N GLY A 455 -3.60 22.13 4.04
CA GLY A 455 -3.24 23.54 4.11
C GLY A 455 -2.76 24.11 2.77
N PRO A 456 -3.09 25.37 2.47
CA PRO A 456 -2.77 26.01 1.18
C PRO A 456 -1.27 26.25 0.95
N THR A 457 -0.50 26.33 2.03
CA THR A 457 0.96 26.57 2.00
C THR A 457 1.80 25.31 2.08
N PHE A 458 1.16 24.13 1.99
CA PHE A 458 1.86 22.84 2.08
C PHE A 458 2.87 22.69 0.95
N ASN A 459 4.13 22.44 1.32
CA ASN A 459 5.21 22.03 0.44
C ASN A 459 5.60 20.59 0.78
N TYR A 460 5.62 19.73 -0.22
CA TYR A 460 6.02 18.34 -0.02
C TYR A 460 7.53 18.24 0.24
N TYR A 461 7.90 17.48 1.24
CA TYR A 461 9.23 16.96 1.46
C TYR A 461 9.13 15.48 1.89
N SER A 462 10.05 14.68 1.42
CA SER A 462 10.10 13.26 1.74
C SER A 462 10.66 13.03 3.15
N LEU A 463 10.01 12.18 3.94
CA LEU A 463 10.56 11.74 5.24
C LEU A 463 11.79 10.83 5.09
N LEU A 464 12.10 10.37 3.86
CA LEU A 464 13.33 9.67 3.51
C LEU A 464 14.56 10.60 3.38
N GLY A 465 14.34 11.92 3.25
CA GLY A 465 15.36 12.87 2.84
C GLY A 465 15.81 12.62 1.39
N GLU A 466 17.11 12.82 1.13
CA GLU A 466 17.71 12.71 -0.21
C GLU A 466 18.20 11.28 -0.54
N ARG A 467 17.89 10.30 0.28
CA ARG A 467 18.33 8.91 0.08
C ARG A 467 17.88 8.36 -1.27
N GLU A 468 18.78 7.70 -1.96
CA GLU A 468 18.49 6.89 -3.16
C GLU A 468 17.67 5.64 -2.82
N PRO A 469 16.91 5.07 -3.80
CA PRO A 469 16.20 3.81 -3.58
C PRO A 469 17.16 2.68 -3.19
N PRO A 470 16.94 1.97 -2.06
CA PRO A 470 17.83 0.90 -1.60
C PRO A 470 17.54 -0.41 -2.34
N LEU A 471 17.96 -0.52 -3.59
CA LEU A 471 17.63 -1.63 -4.49
C LEU A 471 18.08 -3.02 -3.97
N ASP A 472 18.89 -3.06 -2.93
CA ASP A 472 19.48 -4.27 -2.34
C ASP A 472 18.97 -4.59 -0.92
N TYR A 473 18.00 -3.82 -0.39
CA TYR A 473 17.57 -3.97 1.00
C TYR A 473 16.95 -5.35 1.33
N ARG A 474 16.63 -6.15 0.33
CA ARG A 474 16.09 -7.51 0.43
C ARG A 474 17.01 -8.60 -0.15
N LYS A 475 18.22 -8.24 -0.58
CA LYS A 475 19.27 -9.18 -1.02
C LYS A 475 19.96 -9.85 0.15
#